data_92f88cd9262c0089cd461ea2ced0bb29
#
_entry.id   92f88cd9262c0089cd461ea2ced0bb29
#
_cell.length_a   1.000
_cell.length_b   1.000
_cell.length_c   1.000
_cell.angle_alpha   90.00
_cell.angle_beta   90.00
_cell.angle_gamma   90.00
#
_symmetry.space_group_name_H-M   'P 1'
#
loop_
_entity.id
_entity.type
_entity.pdbx_description
1 polymer ?
#
loop_
_entity_poly.entity_id
_entity_poly.type
_entity_poly.pdbx_seq_one_letter_code
_entity_poly.pdbx_strand_id
1 'polypeptide(L)'
;MPSRSIDATLAAARRRLHRLGPAEASQAIRDGALLVDIRPLDQRAAEGVVPGALHVERNVLKWRFDPGSESRLPQATGYDQRVIIMCSRGYASSLAAASLQDIGLVNATDLAGGFLAWAAAGLPGRPGAAAAPLRSG
;
A
#
# COMPACT_ATOMS: atom_id res chain seq x y z
N MET A 1 -2.44 1.80 30.50
CA MET A 1 -3.08 1.36 29.26
C MET A 1 -3.21 -0.14 29.23
N PRO A 2 -4.40 -0.64 29.03
CA PRO A 2 -4.52 -2.07 28.84
C PRO A 2 -3.80 -2.49 27.57
N SER A 3 -3.20 -3.64 27.56
CA SER A 3 -2.56 -4.16 26.40
C SER A 3 -3.61 -4.62 25.38
N ARG A 4 -3.23 -4.64 24.12
CA ARG A 4 -4.10 -5.09 23.04
C ARG A 4 -3.29 -5.97 22.11
N SER A 5 -3.82 -7.11 21.72
CA SER A 5 -3.13 -8.00 20.79
C SER A 5 -2.99 -7.36 19.43
N ILE A 6 -2.01 -7.81 18.67
CA ILE A 6 -1.86 -7.36 17.29
C ILE A 6 -3.11 -7.71 16.49
N ASP A 7 -3.73 -8.85 16.76
CA ASP A 7 -4.96 -9.24 16.05
C ASP A 7 -6.11 -8.28 16.35
N ALA A 8 -6.25 -7.85 17.58
CA ALA A 8 -7.28 -6.87 17.97
C ALA A 8 -7.00 -5.51 17.35
N THR A 9 -5.75 -5.08 17.30
CA THR A 9 -5.32 -3.83 16.66
C THR A 9 -5.61 -3.87 15.17
N LEU A 10 -5.29 -4.99 14.53
CA LEU A 10 -5.54 -5.17 13.10
C LEU A 10 -7.05 -5.14 12.80
N ALA A 11 -7.85 -5.84 13.61
CA ALA A 11 -9.30 -5.84 13.43
C ALA A 11 -9.88 -4.43 13.58
N ALA A 12 -9.39 -3.66 14.55
CA ALA A 12 -9.83 -2.28 14.74
C ALA A 12 -9.49 -1.40 13.53
N ALA A 13 -8.28 -1.54 12.99
CA ALA A 13 -7.87 -0.81 11.78
C ALA A 13 -8.79 -1.17 10.61
N ARG A 14 -9.03 -2.46 10.40
CA ARG A 14 -9.83 -2.93 9.27
C ARG A 14 -11.29 -2.49 9.33
N ARG A 15 -11.84 -2.30 10.51
CA ARG A 15 -13.20 -1.77 10.64
C ARG A 15 -13.34 -0.36 10.08
N ARG A 16 -12.25 0.39 10.03
CA ARG A 16 -12.23 1.76 9.50
C ARG A 16 -12.04 1.80 7.99
N LEU A 17 -11.62 0.70 7.38
CA LEU A 17 -11.22 0.66 5.97
C LEU A 17 -12.32 0.05 5.12
N HIS A 18 -12.45 0.56 3.90
CA HIS A 18 -13.22 -0.10 2.86
C HIS A 18 -12.22 -0.91 2.02
N ARG A 19 -11.83 -2.06 2.52
CA ARG A 19 -10.77 -2.87 1.90
C ARG A 19 -11.18 -3.37 0.54
N LEU A 20 -10.23 -3.39 -0.40
CA LEU A 20 -10.48 -3.78 -1.78
C LEU A 20 -9.80 -5.10 -2.08
N GLY A 21 -10.53 -6.03 -2.69
CA GLY A 21 -9.92 -7.21 -3.26
C GLY A 21 -9.18 -6.85 -4.55
N PRO A 22 -8.41 -7.80 -5.14
CA PRO A 22 -7.62 -7.51 -6.34
C PRO A 22 -8.41 -6.93 -7.50
N ALA A 23 -9.56 -7.50 -7.83
CA ALA A 23 -10.36 -7.01 -8.96
C ALA A 23 -10.89 -5.60 -8.70
N GLU A 24 -11.38 -5.34 -7.50
CA GLU A 24 -11.88 -4.01 -7.11
C GLU A 24 -10.74 -2.99 -7.11
N ALA A 25 -9.58 -3.37 -6.61
CA ALA A 25 -8.40 -2.49 -6.58
C ALA A 25 -7.96 -2.17 -8.02
N SER A 26 -7.93 -3.16 -8.89
CA SER A 26 -7.58 -2.97 -10.29
C SER A 26 -8.51 -1.95 -10.95
N GLN A 27 -9.82 -2.06 -10.69
CA GLN A 27 -10.78 -1.11 -11.22
C GLN A 27 -10.57 0.30 -10.63
N ALA A 28 -10.34 0.38 -9.34
CA ALA A 28 -10.11 1.66 -8.67
C ALA A 28 -8.88 2.38 -9.25
N ILE A 29 -7.81 1.63 -9.56
CA ILE A 29 -6.61 2.18 -10.16
C ILE A 29 -6.92 2.73 -11.56
N ARG A 30 -7.71 2.00 -12.35
CA ARG A 30 -8.15 2.50 -13.66
C ARG A 30 -8.97 3.78 -13.53
N ASP A 31 -9.67 3.94 -12.42
CA ASP A 31 -10.48 5.11 -12.14
C ASP A 31 -9.69 6.23 -11.44
N GLY A 32 -8.39 6.10 -11.33
CA GLY A 32 -7.52 7.16 -10.84
C GLY A 32 -6.95 6.99 -9.43
N ALA A 33 -7.26 5.89 -8.74
CA ALA A 33 -6.66 5.64 -7.42
C ALA A 33 -5.17 5.33 -7.56
N LEU A 34 -4.39 5.70 -6.54
CA LEU A 34 -2.97 5.38 -6.49
C LEU A 34 -2.77 4.07 -5.74
N LEU A 35 -1.96 3.19 -6.30
CA LEU A 35 -1.50 1.99 -5.60
C LEU A 35 -0.12 2.27 -5.02
N VAL A 36 0.03 2.05 -3.73
CA VAL A 36 1.27 2.35 -3.01
C VAL A 36 1.78 1.07 -2.36
N ASP A 37 2.96 0.65 -2.79
CA ASP A 37 3.63 -0.56 -2.32
C ASP A 37 4.54 -0.19 -1.16
N ILE A 38 4.28 -0.73 0.02
CA ILE A 38 5.05 -0.42 1.23
C ILE A 38 6.00 -1.55 1.64
N ARG A 39 6.17 -2.56 0.79
CA ARG A 39 7.05 -3.69 1.11
C ARG A 39 8.52 -3.27 1.11
N PRO A 40 9.35 -3.94 1.94
CA PRO A 40 10.79 -3.78 1.84
C PRO A 40 11.31 -4.20 0.46
N LEU A 41 12.44 -3.68 0.06
CA LEU A 41 13.01 -3.95 -1.26
C LEU A 41 13.26 -5.44 -1.51
N ASP A 42 13.72 -6.16 -0.52
CA ASP A 42 14.00 -7.60 -0.65
C ASP A 42 12.71 -8.42 -0.88
N GLN A 43 11.61 -8.04 -0.24
CA GLN A 43 10.32 -8.67 -0.50
C GLN A 43 9.83 -8.40 -1.92
N ARG A 44 9.97 -7.15 -2.35
CA ARG A 44 9.61 -6.78 -3.73
C ARG A 44 10.44 -7.56 -4.75
N ALA A 45 11.72 -7.71 -4.46
CA ALA A 45 12.62 -8.47 -5.33
C ALA A 45 12.20 -9.94 -5.42
N ALA A 46 11.85 -10.54 -4.30
CA ALA A 46 11.49 -11.95 -4.24
C ALA A 46 10.12 -12.23 -4.85
N GLU A 47 9.15 -11.33 -4.65
CA GLU A 47 7.75 -11.59 -5.02
C GLU A 47 7.33 -10.98 -6.35
N GLY A 48 7.97 -9.91 -6.76
CA GLY A 48 7.57 -9.15 -7.94
C GLY A 48 6.87 -7.84 -7.57
N VAL A 49 6.55 -7.03 -8.58
CA VAL A 49 5.94 -5.72 -8.39
C VAL A 49 4.76 -5.51 -9.33
N VAL A 50 3.89 -4.56 -8.99
CA VAL A 50 2.82 -4.13 -9.87
C VAL A 50 3.31 -2.93 -10.67
N PRO A 51 3.28 -2.98 -12.02
CA PRO A 51 3.69 -1.85 -12.83
C PRO A 51 2.85 -0.61 -12.49
N GLY A 52 3.52 0.51 -12.34
CA GLY A 52 2.85 1.77 -12.03
C GLY A 52 2.58 2.02 -10.55
N ALA A 53 2.77 1.04 -9.69
CA ALA A 53 2.64 1.26 -8.26
C ALA A 53 3.79 2.13 -7.75
N LEU A 54 3.48 3.05 -6.86
CA LEU A 54 4.50 3.86 -6.20
C LEU A 54 5.11 3.04 -5.06
N HIS A 55 6.42 3.05 -4.96
CA HIS A 55 7.07 2.42 -3.81
C HIS A 55 7.39 3.47 -2.75
N VAL A 56 6.80 3.32 -1.57
CA VAL A 56 7.05 4.20 -0.44
C VAL A 56 7.23 3.34 0.79
N GLU A 57 8.37 3.43 1.44
CA GLU A 57 8.61 2.66 2.64
C GLU A 57 7.65 3.06 3.75
N ARG A 58 7.20 2.06 4.50
CA ARG A 58 6.16 2.26 5.52
C ARG A 58 6.54 3.32 6.57
N ASN A 59 7.79 3.37 6.95
CA ASN A 59 8.25 4.29 8.01
C ASN A 59 8.16 5.76 7.62
N VAL A 60 8.13 6.08 6.34
CA VAL A 60 8.03 7.46 5.85
C VAL A 60 6.70 7.75 5.16
N LEU A 61 5.79 6.77 5.13
CA LEU A 61 4.55 6.86 4.37
C LEU A 61 3.73 8.11 4.68
N LYS A 62 3.52 8.43 5.96
CA LYS A 62 2.70 9.58 6.33
C LYS A 62 3.31 10.89 5.88
N TRP A 63 4.63 11.03 5.98
CA TRP A 63 5.32 12.23 5.52
C TRP A 63 5.25 12.38 3.99
N ARG A 64 5.26 11.25 3.29
CA ARG A 64 5.24 11.27 1.82
C ARG A 64 3.84 11.53 1.25
N PHE A 65 2.79 11.22 2.00
CA PHE A 65 1.41 11.39 1.53
C PHE A 65 0.59 12.46 2.22
N ASP A 66 1.09 13.08 3.28
CA ASP A 66 0.40 14.22 3.87
C ASP A 66 0.53 15.43 2.94
N PRO A 67 -0.57 15.94 2.39
CA PRO A 67 -0.51 17.11 1.50
C PRO A 67 0.12 18.35 2.14
N GLY A 68 0.12 18.44 3.47
CA GLY A 68 0.75 19.54 4.20
C GLY A 68 2.22 19.32 4.52
N SER A 69 2.80 18.19 4.15
CA SER A 69 4.19 17.88 4.48
C SER A 69 5.15 18.45 3.44
N GLU A 70 6.27 18.98 3.92
CA GLU A 70 7.34 19.43 3.04
C GLU A 70 7.97 18.25 2.29
N SER A 71 7.86 17.05 2.84
CA SER A 71 8.42 15.83 2.25
C SER A 71 7.43 15.08 1.37
N ARG A 72 6.27 15.66 1.07
CA ARG A 72 5.26 14.97 0.28
C ARG A 72 5.73 14.65 -1.12
N LEU A 73 5.22 13.55 -1.65
CA LEU A 73 5.41 13.21 -3.06
C LEU A 73 4.59 14.15 -3.94
N PRO A 74 5.02 14.40 -5.18
CA PRO A 74 4.19 15.17 -6.12
C PRO A 74 2.79 14.59 -6.30
N GLN A 75 2.65 13.27 -6.13
CA GLN A 75 1.37 12.58 -6.27
C GLN A 75 0.44 12.80 -5.07
N ALA A 76 0.94 13.33 -3.96
CA ALA A 76 0.12 13.62 -2.78
C ALA A 76 -0.59 14.96 -2.98
N THR A 77 -1.76 14.93 -3.62
CA THR A 77 -2.43 16.12 -4.13
C THR A 77 -3.56 16.63 -3.24
N GLY A 78 -4.05 15.85 -2.30
CA GLY A 78 -5.14 16.30 -1.41
C GLY A 78 -5.57 15.23 -0.44
N TYR A 79 -6.37 15.63 0.53
CA TYR A 79 -6.82 14.72 1.60
C TYR A 79 -7.94 13.78 1.16
N ASP A 80 -8.63 14.08 0.07
CA ASP A 80 -9.70 13.24 -0.47
C ASP A 80 -9.20 12.21 -1.50
N GLN A 81 -7.92 12.21 -1.76
CA GLN A 81 -7.30 11.33 -2.74
C GLN A 81 -7.48 9.86 -2.37
N ARG A 82 -7.76 9.03 -3.36
CA ARG A 82 -7.89 7.59 -3.14
C ARG A 82 -6.52 6.94 -3.20
N VAL A 83 -6.09 6.40 -2.07
CA VAL A 83 -4.78 5.75 -1.95
C VAL A 83 -5.01 4.33 -1.46
N ILE A 84 -4.48 3.35 -2.18
CA ILE A 84 -4.61 1.93 -1.86
C ILE A 84 -3.22 1.44 -1.43
N ILE A 85 -3.09 1.03 -0.19
CA ILE A 85 -1.82 0.54 0.35
C ILE A 85 -1.72 -0.96 0.12
N MET A 86 -0.57 -1.39 -0.39
CA MET A 86 -0.32 -2.80 -0.67
C MET A 86 0.93 -3.26 0.09
N CYS A 87 0.81 -4.40 0.75
CA CYS A 87 1.95 -5.13 1.27
C CYS A 87 1.94 -6.55 0.68
N SER A 88 2.67 -7.47 1.27
CA SER A 88 2.75 -8.83 0.72
C SER A 88 1.45 -9.61 0.87
N ARG A 89 0.88 -9.61 2.09
CA ARG A 89 -0.29 -10.44 2.44
C ARG A 89 -1.49 -9.67 2.96
N GLY A 90 -1.40 -8.35 3.03
CA GLY A 90 -2.53 -7.52 3.47
C GLY A 90 -2.64 -7.32 4.97
N TYR A 91 -1.58 -7.52 5.74
CA TYR A 91 -1.59 -7.24 7.19
C TYR A 91 -1.05 -5.86 7.52
N ALA A 92 0.22 -5.60 7.22
CA ALA A 92 0.83 -4.31 7.48
C ALA A 92 0.12 -3.17 6.75
N SER A 93 -0.41 -3.45 5.56
CA SER A 93 -1.13 -2.46 4.77
C SER A 93 -2.38 -1.92 5.47
N SER A 94 -3.07 -2.76 6.23
CA SER A 94 -4.26 -2.30 6.98
C SER A 94 -3.88 -1.29 8.04
N LEU A 95 -2.82 -1.54 8.79
CA LEU A 95 -2.34 -0.61 9.81
C LEU A 95 -1.83 0.69 9.18
N ALA A 96 -1.12 0.58 8.07
CA ALA A 96 -0.60 1.73 7.36
C ALA A 96 -1.71 2.60 6.78
N ALA A 97 -2.72 1.98 6.17
CA ALA A 97 -3.87 2.72 5.63
C ALA A 97 -4.64 3.43 6.72
N ALA A 98 -4.87 2.77 7.86
CA ALA A 98 -5.53 3.41 8.99
C ALA A 98 -4.75 4.62 9.50
N SER A 99 -3.40 4.53 9.50
CA SER A 99 -2.58 5.67 9.91
C SER A 99 -2.68 6.86 8.96
N LEU A 100 -2.90 6.60 7.66
CA LEU A 100 -3.16 7.69 6.71
C LEU A 100 -4.51 8.34 6.97
N GLN A 101 -5.53 7.56 7.34
CA GLN A 101 -6.81 8.15 7.73
C GLN A 101 -6.65 9.04 8.95
N ASP A 102 -5.79 8.67 9.89
CA ASP A 102 -5.55 9.46 11.10
C ASP A 102 -5.01 10.86 10.80
N ILE A 103 -4.30 11.04 9.71
CA ILE A 103 -3.81 12.37 9.31
C ILE A 103 -4.70 13.05 8.29
N GLY A 104 -5.88 12.50 8.03
CA GLY A 104 -6.89 13.17 7.22
C GLY A 104 -7.12 12.60 5.83
N LEU A 105 -6.37 11.59 5.39
CA LEU A 105 -6.62 10.96 4.09
C LEU A 105 -7.79 9.98 4.24
N VAL A 106 -8.98 10.52 4.20
CA VAL A 106 -10.21 9.78 4.55
C VAL A 106 -10.54 8.64 3.60
N ASN A 107 -10.01 8.68 2.38
CA ASN A 107 -10.27 7.65 1.37
C ASN A 107 -9.10 6.67 1.23
N ALA A 108 -8.17 6.66 2.19
CA ALA A 108 -7.12 5.66 2.21
C ALA A 108 -7.69 4.30 2.60
N THR A 109 -7.27 3.27 1.90
CA THR A 109 -7.62 1.89 2.20
C THR A 109 -6.46 0.97 1.80
N ASP A 110 -6.68 -0.34 1.83
CA ASP A 110 -5.63 -1.28 1.47
C ASP A 110 -6.14 -2.40 0.59
N LEU A 111 -5.19 -3.13 0.00
CA LEU A 111 -5.45 -4.27 -0.85
C LEU A 111 -5.53 -5.53 0.00
N ALA A 112 -6.72 -6.09 0.11
CA ALA A 112 -6.94 -7.33 0.85
C ALA A 112 -6.14 -8.47 0.19
N GLY A 113 -5.41 -9.21 1.00
CA GLY A 113 -4.54 -10.30 0.52
C GLY A 113 -3.22 -9.83 -0.07
N GLY A 114 -3.02 -8.55 -0.28
CA GLY A 114 -1.77 -7.95 -0.74
C GLY A 114 -1.32 -8.38 -2.13
N PHE A 115 -0.03 -8.18 -2.39
CA PHE A 115 0.54 -8.51 -3.70
C PHE A 115 0.33 -9.98 -4.06
N LEU A 116 0.43 -10.90 -3.09
CA LEU A 116 0.26 -12.32 -3.39
C LEU A 116 -1.14 -12.63 -3.91
N ALA A 117 -2.17 -11.99 -3.36
CA ALA A 117 -3.54 -12.15 -3.87
C ALA A 117 -3.70 -11.50 -5.26
N TRP A 118 -3.08 -10.35 -5.47
CA TRP A 118 -3.06 -9.68 -6.77
C TRP A 118 -2.48 -10.58 -7.84
N ALA A 119 -1.32 -11.17 -7.56
CA ALA A 119 -0.66 -12.08 -8.49
C ALA A 119 -1.47 -13.36 -8.72
N ALA A 120 -2.05 -13.92 -7.67
CA ALA A 120 -2.88 -15.12 -7.76
C ALA A 120 -4.13 -14.87 -8.61
N ALA A 121 -4.63 -13.65 -8.64
CA ALA A 121 -5.77 -13.26 -9.48
C ALA A 121 -5.38 -13.06 -10.96
N GLY A 122 -4.11 -13.21 -11.30
CA GLY A 122 -3.64 -13.07 -12.69
C GLY A 122 -3.53 -11.62 -13.15
N LEU A 123 -3.51 -10.66 -12.22
CA LEU A 123 -3.38 -9.26 -12.57
C LEU A 123 -1.93 -8.89 -12.89
N PRO A 124 -1.69 -7.78 -13.61
CA PRO A 124 -0.36 -7.45 -14.09
C PRO A 124 0.69 -7.35 -13.01
N GLY A 125 1.81 -8.03 -13.22
CA GLY A 125 2.97 -7.98 -12.36
C GLY A 125 4.23 -8.20 -13.18
N ARG A 126 5.37 -7.88 -12.58
CA ARG A 126 6.68 -8.11 -13.22
C ARG A 126 7.72 -8.38 -12.14
N PRO A 127 8.91 -8.87 -12.50
CA PRO A 127 9.99 -9.05 -11.53
C PRO A 127 10.32 -7.74 -10.83
N GLY A 128 10.63 -7.83 -9.55
CA GLY A 128 11.00 -6.67 -8.76
C GLY A 128 12.31 -6.05 -9.27
N ALA A 129 12.44 -4.72 -9.09
CA ALA A 129 13.61 -4.02 -9.59
C ALA A 129 14.92 -4.49 -8.95
N ALA A 130 14.87 -4.89 -7.69
CA ALA A 130 16.07 -5.38 -7.01
C ALA A 130 16.44 -6.80 -7.42
N ALA A 131 15.51 -7.50 -8.06
CA ALA A 131 15.81 -8.79 -8.64
C ALA A 131 16.41 -8.59 -10.02
N ALA A 132 16.35 -7.37 -10.51
CA ALA A 132 17.03 -7.06 -11.71
C ALA A 132 18.49 -7.25 -11.39
N PRO A 133 19.08 -7.93 -12.23
CA PRO A 133 20.36 -8.41 -11.96
C PRO A 133 21.34 -7.50 -11.59
N LEU A 134 21.86 -7.88 -10.78
CA LEU A 134 23.04 -7.57 -10.58
C LEU A 134 23.76 -7.73 -11.84
N ARG A 135 23.69 -6.76 -12.62
CA ARG A 135 24.40 -6.76 -13.71
C ARG A 135 25.70 -6.56 -13.29
N SER A 136 26.32 -7.51 -13.15
CA SER A 136 27.63 -7.33 -12.87
C SER A 136 28.26 -6.72 -14.04
N GLY A 137 28.40 -5.72 -13.97
CA GLY A 137 29.23 -5.03 -14.90
C GLY A 137 28.83 -5.08 -16.15
#